data_c7ce0e8fe66d7b94ff93a41ff8d3b485
#
_entry.id   c7ce0e8fe66d7b94ff93a41ff8d3b485
#
_cell.length_a   1.000
_cell.length_b   1.000
_cell.length_c   1.000
_cell.angle_alpha   90.00
_cell.angle_beta   90.00
_cell.angle_gamma   90.00
#
_symmetry.space_group_name_H-M   'P 1'
#
loop_
_entity.id
_entity.type
_entity.pdbx_description
1 polymer ?
#
loop_
_entity_poly.entity_id
_entity_poly.type
_entity_poly.pdbx_seq_one_letter_code
_entity_poly.pdbx_strand_id
1 'polypeptide(L)'
;NRSALLMPLDANRNPITDKDVIDGKTAHEDFEWIWGAHCPVLLDNGHVLIFDNGYHRHHEEIDLYSQVGYSRAVEYVINEKQKTIQQVWEYGHKEQGRRCYSVALSSVQYLPQTKHVLFGPGVGTPNVNGAGGKIIEVDYDTKEVVYEVHISRPDYLVFHRVERISLYPEN
;
A
#
# COMPACT_ATOMS: atom_id res chain seq x y z
N ASN A 1 4.09 -23.05 12.53
CA ASN A 1 3.60 -23.32 11.16
C ASN A 1 2.42 -22.42 10.89
N ARG A 2 2.64 -21.26 10.28
CA ARG A 2 1.59 -20.51 9.61
C ARG A 2 1.45 -21.15 8.23
N SER A 3 0.54 -22.10 8.08
CA SER A 3 0.04 -22.44 6.75
C SER A 3 -0.64 -21.19 6.22
N ALA A 4 -0.17 -20.66 5.11
CA ALA A 4 -0.88 -19.55 4.45
C ALA A 4 -2.32 -20.02 4.18
N LEU A 5 -3.30 -19.24 4.64
CA LEU A 5 -4.72 -19.52 4.39
C LEU A 5 -5.06 -19.41 2.91
N LEU A 6 -4.25 -18.66 2.16
CA LEU A 6 -4.43 -18.39 0.75
C LEU A 6 -3.15 -18.77 -0.01
N MET A 7 -3.31 -19.37 -1.17
CA MET A 7 -2.23 -19.68 -2.11
C MET A 7 -1.95 -18.44 -2.97
N PRO A 8 -0.71 -17.89 -2.94
CA PRO A 8 -0.37 -16.78 -3.82
C PRO A 8 -0.26 -17.23 -5.27
N LEU A 9 -0.71 -16.35 -6.18
CA LEU A 9 -0.66 -16.58 -7.63
C LEU A 9 0.26 -15.55 -8.28
N ASP A 10 0.95 -15.97 -9.35
CA ASP A 10 1.68 -15.11 -10.27
C ASP A 10 0.74 -14.27 -11.17
N ALA A 11 1.29 -13.42 -12.04
CA ALA A 11 0.52 -12.61 -12.99
C ALA A 11 -0.31 -13.48 -13.97
N ASN A 12 0.12 -14.71 -14.26
CA ASN A 12 -0.55 -15.64 -15.14
C ASN A 12 -1.54 -16.56 -14.40
N ARG A 13 -1.78 -16.32 -13.11
CA ARG A 13 -2.63 -17.11 -12.22
C ARG A 13 -2.12 -18.52 -11.91
N ASN A 14 -0.83 -18.77 -12.09
CA ASN A 14 -0.23 -20.02 -11.62
C ASN A 14 0.12 -19.92 -10.14
N PRO A 15 -0.01 -21.02 -9.38
CA PRO A 15 0.40 -21.05 -7.98
C PRO A 15 1.89 -20.77 -7.81
N ILE A 16 2.24 -19.84 -6.95
CA ILE A 16 3.61 -19.60 -6.50
C ILE A 16 3.92 -20.64 -5.44
N THR A 17 4.81 -21.58 -5.75
CA THR A 17 5.15 -22.71 -4.88
C THR A 17 6.45 -22.52 -4.10
N ASP A 18 7.13 -21.38 -4.30
CA ASP A 18 8.32 -21.04 -3.53
C ASP A 18 7.94 -20.88 -2.05
N LYS A 19 8.57 -21.69 -1.21
CA LYS A 19 8.25 -21.76 0.21
C LYS A 19 8.60 -20.47 0.96
N ASP A 20 9.66 -19.79 0.57
CA ASP A 20 10.06 -18.54 1.24
C ASP A 20 9.12 -17.39 0.89
N VAL A 21 8.54 -17.39 -0.32
CA VAL A 21 7.44 -16.47 -0.68
C VAL A 21 6.16 -16.79 0.11
N ILE A 22 5.79 -18.09 0.18
CA ILE A 22 4.59 -18.52 0.93
C ILE A 22 4.72 -18.17 2.43
N ASP A 23 5.90 -18.37 2.99
CA ASP A 23 6.19 -18.06 4.40
C ASP A 23 6.41 -16.54 4.65
N GLY A 24 6.41 -15.71 3.59
CA GLY A 24 6.58 -14.26 3.68
C GLY A 24 8.02 -13.80 3.94
N LYS A 25 9.03 -14.63 3.73
CA LYS A 25 10.44 -14.26 3.94
C LYS A 25 11.04 -13.49 2.77
N THR A 26 10.42 -13.58 1.61
CA THR A 26 10.83 -12.88 0.40
C THR A 26 9.61 -12.57 -0.46
N ALA A 27 9.80 -11.69 -1.46
CA ALA A 27 8.81 -11.40 -2.49
C ALA A 27 9.04 -12.27 -3.73
N HIS A 28 7.99 -12.49 -4.50
CA HIS A 28 8.03 -12.90 -5.90
C HIS A 28 7.91 -11.64 -6.77
N GLU A 29 8.35 -11.68 -8.02
CA GLU A 29 8.25 -10.53 -8.94
C GLU A 29 6.80 -10.03 -9.14
N ASP A 30 5.82 -10.94 -9.04
CA ASP A 30 4.40 -10.67 -9.22
C ASP A 30 3.61 -10.62 -7.92
N PHE A 31 4.23 -10.94 -6.77
CA PHE A 31 3.48 -11.07 -5.52
C PHE A 31 4.34 -10.78 -4.28
N GLU A 32 3.77 -10.02 -3.38
CA GLU A 32 4.33 -9.84 -2.05
C GLU A 32 3.23 -9.73 -1.01
N TRP A 33 3.43 -10.35 0.15
CA TRP A 33 2.52 -10.21 1.29
C TRP A 33 2.51 -8.79 1.86
N ILE A 34 1.41 -8.44 2.51
CA ILE A 34 1.26 -7.16 3.21
C ILE A 34 1.87 -7.22 4.61
N TRP A 35 2.43 -6.08 5.05
CA TRP A 35 3.14 -5.95 6.32
C TRP A 35 2.69 -4.70 7.07
N GLY A 36 2.02 -4.89 8.23
CA GLY A 36 1.50 -3.78 9.04
C GLY A 36 0.39 -2.98 8.35
N ALA A 37 -0.51 -3.65 7.65
CA ALA A 37 -1.53 -3.05 6.80
C ALA A 37 -2.53 -2.15 7.53
N HIS A 38 -2.92 -1.07 6.87
CA HIS A 38 -3.99 -0.16 7.29
C HIS A 38 -4.99 0.10 6.15
N CYS A 39 -6.17 0.57 6.53
CA CYS A 39 -7.19 1.10 5.61
C CYS A 39 -7.54 0.14 4.44
N PRO A 40 -7.99 -1.11 4.70
CA PRO A 40 -8.50 -1.96 3.63
C PRO A 40 -9.80 -1.39 3.06
N VAL A 41 -9.88 -1.34 1.74
CA VAL A 41 -11.03 -0.85 0.98
C VAL A 41 -11.47 -1.95 0.03
N LEU A 42 -12.74 -2.34 0.13
CA LEU A 42 -13.36 -3.24 -0.86
C LEU A 42 -13.82 -2.39 -2.05
N LEU A 43 -13.30 -2.68 -3.23
CA LEU A 43 -13.65 -2.02 -4.47
C LEU A 43 -14.90 -2.64 -5.10
N ASP A 44 -15.60 -1.90 -5.96
CA ASP A 44 -16.83 -2.36 -6.63
C ASP A 44 -16.61 -3.62 -7.51
N ASN A 45 -15.39 -3.83 -7.99
CA ASN A 45 -14.99 -5.03 -8.73
C ASN A 45 -14.73 -6.26 -7.83
N GLY A 46 -14.87 -6.12 -6.51
CA GLY A 46 -14.63 -7.17 -5.52
C GLY A 46 -13.17 -7.34 -5.13
N HIS A 47 -12.27 -6.49 -5.62
CA HIS A 47 -10.87 -6.48 -5.20
C HIS A 47 -10.69 -5.74 -3.87
N VAL A 48 -9.59 -5.99 -3.20
CA VAL A 48 -9.23 -5.30 -1.95
C VAL A 48 -8.02 -4.42 -2.18
N LEU A 49 -8.19 -3.11 -2.05
CA LEU A 49 -7.11 -2.13 -2.04
C LEU A 49 -6.70 -1.85 -0.59
N ILE A 50 -5.39 -1.83 -0.31
CA ILE A 50 -4.87 -1.75 1.06
C ILE A 50 -3.65 -0.83 1.08
N PHE A 51 -3.47 -0.08 2.17
CA PHE A 51 -2.19 0.57 2.50
C PHE A 51 -1.30 -0.43 3.24
N ASP A 52 -0.21 -0.86 2.61
CA ASP A 52 0.82 -1.72 3.19
C ASP A 52 1.95 -0.85 3.74
N ASN A 53 2.04 -0.74 5.06
CA ASN A 53 3.06 0.09 5.71
C ASN A 53 4.47 -0.45 5.54
N GLY A 54 4.62 -1.77 5.40
CA GLY A 54 5.94 -2.41 5.27
C GLY A 54 6.68 -2.57 6.59
N TYR A 55 6.00 -2.44 7.73
CA TYR A 55 6.60 -2.61 9.05
C TYR A 55 6.94 -4.08 9.31
N HIS A 56 8.20 -4.36 9.67
CA HIS A 56 8.75 -5.72 9.81
C HIS A 56 8.62 -6.60 8.56
N ARG A 57 8.69 -6.00 7.38
CA ARG A 57 8.63 -6.70 6.09
C ARG A 57 9.65 -7.83 6.03
N HIS A 58 9.22 -8.98 5.53
CA HIS A 58 10.01 -10.22 5.43
C HIS A 58 10.58 -10.72 6.77
N HIS A 59 9.93 -10.37 7.90
CA HIS A 59 10.38 -10.65 9.26
C HIS A 59 11.68 -9.94 9.66
N GLU A 60 12.07 -8.93 8.91
CA GLU A 60 13.23 -8.09 9.23
C GLU A 60 12.87 -6.98 10.22
N GLU A 61 13.85 -6.46 10.94
CA GLU A 61 13.68 -5.31 11.82
C GLU A 61 13.64 -4.00 11.02
N ILE A 62 12.56 -3.80 10.26
CA ILE A 62 12.32 -2.59 9.49
C ILE A 62 11.43 -1.66 10.31
N ASP A 63 12.05 -0.73 10.99
CA ASP A 63 11.41 0.30 11.83
C ASP A 63 11.34 1.67 11.14
N LEU A 64 10.93 2.71 11.90
CA LEU A 64 10.83 4.09 11.43
C LEU A 64 12.16 4.64 10.85
N TYR A 65 13.30 4.18 11.35
CA TYR A 65 14.62 4.67 10.97
C TYR A 65 15.28 3.86 9.85
N SER A 66 14.66 2.76 9.45
CA SER A 66 15.17 1.90 8.38
C SER A 66 15.34 2.68 7.06
N GLN A 67 16.50 2.50 6.43
CA GLN A 67 16.80 3.13 5.14
C GLN A 67 16.27 2.31 3.94
N VAL A 68 15.89 1.08 4.19
CA VAL A 68 15.37 0.15 3.16
C VAL A 68 13.84 -0.03 3.21
N GLY A 69 13.18 0.55 4.21
CA GLY A 69 11.72 0.48 4.35
C GLY A 69 10.99 1.20 3.22
N TYR A 70 9.88 0.64 2.79
CA TYR A 70 8.93 1.27 1.87
C TYR A 70 7.50 0.92 2.24
N SER A 71 6.59 1.84 1.94
CA SER A 71 5.15 1.61 2.01
C SER A 71 4.57 1.65 0.60
N ARG A 72 3.43 0.99 0.42
CA ARG A 72 2.75 0.94 -0.87
C ARG A 72 1.23 0.85 -0.71
N ALA A 73 0.52 1.33 -1.71
CA ALA A 73 -0.85 0.93 -1.97
C ALA A 73 -0.80 -0.35 -2.81
N VAL A 74 -1.54 -1.37 -2.43
CA VAL A 74 -1.56 -2.64 -3.14
C VAL A 74 -2.98 -3.17 -3.30
N GLU A 75 -3.29 -3.72 -4.46
CA GLU A 75 -4.59 -4.30 -4.77
C GLU A 75 -4.48 -5.80 -4.99
N TYR A 76 -5.36 -6.53 -4.32
CA TYR A 76 -5.44 -7.99 -4.40
C TYR A 76 -6.81 -8.46 -4.90
N VAL A 77 -6.76 -9.51 -5.72
CA VAL A 77 -7.92 -10.38 -5.99
C VAL A 77 -7.86 -11.55 -5.03
N ILE A 78 -8.92 -11.75 -4.26
CA ILE A 78 -9.05 -12.86 -3.31
C ILE A 78 -10.17 -13.78 -3.76
N ASN A 79 -9.84 -15.06 -3.98
CA ASN A 79 -10.84 -16.10 -4.25
C ASN A 79 -11.00 -17.00 -3.02
N GLU A 80 -12.05 -16.74 -2.25
CA GLU A 80 -12.32 -17.48 -1.02
C GLU A 80 -12.65 -18.96 -1.24
N LYS A 81 -13.26 -19.29 -2.38
CA LYS A 81 -13.62 -20.68 -2.72
C LYS A 81 -12.40 -21.51 -3.07
N GLN A 82 -11.49 -20.94 -3.85
CA GLN A 82 -10.26 -21.60 -4.28
C GLN A 82 -9.11 -21.40 -3.28
N LYS A 83 -9.30 -20.52 -2.28
CA LYS A 83 -8.26 -20.14 -1.33
C LYS A 83 -7.02 -19.60 -2.01
N THR A 84 -7.21 -18.67 -2.96
CA THR A 84 -6.10 -18.03 -3.68
C THR A 84 -6.12 -16.51 -3.51
N ILE A 85 -4.94 -15.91 -3.66
CA ILE A 85 -4.73 -14.47 -3.64
C ILE A 85 -3.76 -14.09 -4.76
N GLN A 86 -4.08 -13.03 -5.51
CA GLN A 86 -3.24 -12.49 -6.58
C GLN A 86 -3.05 -11.00 -6.37
N GLN A 87 -1.83 -10.50 -6.44
CA GLN A 87 -1.53 -9.09 -6.51
C GLN A 87 -1.74 -8.62 -7.95
N VAL A 88 -2.56 -7.59 -8.15
CA VAL A 88 -2.93 -7.12 -9.50
C VAL A 88 -2.47 -5.69 -9.77
N TRP A 89 -2.20 -4.92 -8.74
CA TRP A 89 -1.71 -3.55 -8.85
C TRP A 89 -0.94 -3.14 -7.59
N GLU A 90 0.04 -2.27 -7.73
CA GLU A 90 0.70 -1.58 -6.62
C GLU A 90 1.20 -0.21 -7.03
N TYR A 91 1.38 0.68 -6.05
CA TYR A 91 2.08 1.95 -6.18
C TYR A 91 2.83 2.25 -4.89
N GLY A 92 4.05 2.77 -4.99
CA GLY A 92 4.82 3.26 -3.86
C GLY A 92 6.16 2.56 -3.66
N HIS A 93 6.30 1.28 -3.94
CA HIS A 93 7.58 0.58 -3.81
C HIS A 93 8.61 1.10 -4.84
N LYS A 94 8.32 0.89 -6.12
CA LYS A 94 9.23 1.27 -7.22
C LYS A 94 9.28 2.78 -7.45
N GLU A 95 8.13 3.44 -7.33
CA GLU A 95 7.97 4.86 -7.64
C GLU A 95 8.50 5.77 -6.53
N GLN A 96 8.33 5.39 -5.27
CA GLN A 96 8.61 6.22 -4.11
C GLN A 96 9.69 5.66 -3.18
N GLY A 97 9.72 4.34 -2.98
CA GLY A 97 10.66 3.70 -2.05
C GLY A 97 10.60 4.31 -0.65
N ARG A 98 11.76 4.61 -0.08
CA ARG A 98 11.89 5.21 1.26
C ARG A 98 11.20 6.57 1.40
N ARG A 99 11.03 7.32 0.31
CA ARG A 99 10.42 8.67 0.35
C ARG A 99 8.98 8.68 0.83
N CYS A 100 8.29 7.56 0.78
CA CYS A 100 6.91 7.39 1.26
C CYS A 100 6.78 6.32 2.34
N TYR A 101 7.89 5.90 2.94
CA TYR A 101 7.83 4.94 4.03
C TYR A 101 7.12 5.54 5.25
N SER A 102 6.11 4.82 5.72
CA SER A 102 5.28 5.19 6.87
C SER A 102 4.96 3.94 7.67
N VAL A 103 5.55 3.81 8.86
CA VAL A 103 5.52 2.57 9.67
C VAL A 103 4.15 2.16 10.21
N ALA A 104 3.22 3.10 10.27
CA ALA A 104 1.89 2.88 10.86
C ALA A 104 0.87 3.86 10.30
N LEU A 105 -0.41 3.68 10.66
CA LEU A 105 -1.50 4.53 10.22
C LEU A 105 -1.56 4.61 8.69
N SER A 106 -1.88 5.81 8.12
CA SER A 106 -1.91 5.97 6.66
C SER A 106 -3.19 5.45 6.01
N SER A 107 -3.43 5.81 4.77
CA SER A 107 -4.64 5.40 4.08
C SER A 107 -4.50 5.35 2.57
N VAL A 108 -5.42 4.64 1.93
CA VAL A 108 -5.65 4.66 0.49
C VAL A 108 -7.12 4.92 0.20
N GLN A 109 -7.39 5.53 -0.93
CA GLN A 109 -8.75 5.68 -1.47
C GLN A 109 -8.70 5.53 -2.98
N TYR A 110 -9.58 4.70 -3.56
CA TYR A 110 -9.82 4.71 -4.99
C TYR A 110 -10.85 5.76 -5.35
N LEU A 111 -10.60 6.53 -6.40
CA LEU A 111 -11.45 7.61 -6.90
C LEU A 111 -12.05 7.19 -8.26
N PRO A 112 -13.25 6.59 -8.27
CA PRO A 112 -13.78 5.94 -9.48
C PRO A 112 -14.06 6.90 -10.62
N GLN A 113 -14.42 8.17 -10.34
CA GLN A 113 -14.73 9.17 -11.36
C GLN A 113 -13.52 9.56 -12.21
N THR A 114 -12.34 9.54 -11.61
CA THR A 114 -11.07 9.90 -12.27
C THR A 114 -10.18 8.70 -12.56
N LYS A 115 -10.49 7.53 -12.00
CA LYS A 115 -9.62 6.35 -11.95
C LYS A 115 -8.27 6.65 -11.30
N HIS A 116 -8.27 7.44 -10.25
CA HIS A 116 -7.07 7.73 -9.48
C HIS A 116 -7.04 6.97 -8.17
N VAL A 117 -5.85 6.86 -7.59
CA VAL A 117 -5.65 6.38 -6.22
C VAL A 117 -5.05 7.49 -5.38
N LEU A 118 -5.70 7.78 -4.27
CA LEU A 118 -5.15 8.65 -3.23
C LEU A 118 -4.31 7.78 -2.29
N PHE A 119 -3.02 8.09 -2.19
CA PHE A 119 -2.04 7.40 -1.37
C PHE A 119 -1.53 8.35 -0.29
N GLY A 120 -1.84 8.06 0.97
CA GLY A 120 -1.60 8.96 2.10
C GLY A 120 -0.69 8.38 3.17
N PRO A 121 0.67 8.33 2.98
CA PRO A 121 1.60 7.98 4.05
C PRO A 121 1.62 9.07 5.13
N GLY A 122 1.26 8.69 6.37
CA GLY A 122 0.92 9.65 7.44
C GLY A 122 1.86 9.70 8.64
N VAL A 123 2.89 8.83 8.71
CA VAL A 123 3.75 8.75 9.90
C VAL A 123 5.24 8.74 9.54
N GLY A 124 5.95 9.77 9.98
CA GLY A 124 7.41 9.84 9.84
C GLY A 124 7.93 9.88 8.42
N THR A 125 7.06 10.13 7.45
CA THR A 125 7.40 10.18 6.03
C THR A 125 8.33 11.36 5.76
N PRO A 126 9.49 11.15 5.13
CA PRO A 126 10.39 12.22 4.75
C PRO A 126 9.70 13.22 3.82
N ASN A 127 9.88 14.51 4.08
CA ASN A 127 9.41 15.58 3.21
C ASN A 127 10.34 16.80 3.27
N VAL A 128 10.01 17.85 2.53
CA VAL A 128 10.85 19.06 2.37
C VAL A 128 11.15 19.79 3.68
N ASN A 129 10.34 19.61 4.72
CA ASN A 129 10.48 20.25 6.02
C ASN A 129 10.88 19.27 7.14
N GLY A 130 11.51 18.12 6.79
CA GLY A 130 11.92 17.11 7.75
C GLY A 130 11.07 15.84 7.66
N ALA A 131 10.23 15.57 8.65
CA ALA A 131 9.33 14.42 8.66
C ALA A 131 7.88 14.84 8.93
N GLY A 132 6.94 14.11 8.35
CA GLY A 132 5.51 14.38 8.50
C GLY A 132 4.71 13.36 7.73
N GLY A 133 3.89 13.82 6.81
CA GLY A 133 3.15 12.97 5.90
C GLY A 133 3.06 13.57 4.51
N LYS A 134 2.54 12.78 3.59
CA LYS A 134 2.26 13.19 2.22
C LYS A 134 0.85 12.79 1.82
N ILE A 135 0.30 13.51 0.87
CA ILE A 135 -0.92 13.13 0.15
C ILE A 135 -0.55 13.11 -1.32
N ILE A 136 -0.64 11.95 -1.93
CA ILE A 136 -0.27 11.74 -3.33
C ILE A 136 -1.48 11.16 -4.05
N GLU A 137 -1.93 11.81 -5.11
CA GLU A 137 -2.95 11.28 -6.02
C GLU A 137 -2.27 10.84 -7.30
N VAL A 138 -2.49 9.61 -7.70
CA VAL A 138 -1.87 9.00 -8.88
C VAL A 138 -2.93 8.45 -9.82
N ASP A 139 -2.66 8.54 -11.11
CA ASP A 139 -3.43 7.83 -12.12
C ASP A 139 -3.23 6.31 -11.95
N TYR A 140 -4.33 5.56 -11.95
CA TYR A 140 -4.29 4.11 -11.68
C TYR A 140 -3.54 3.33 -12.77
N ASP A 141 -3.73 3.71 -14.03
CA ASP A 141 -3.18 2.97 -15.18
C ASP A 141 -1.71 3.32 -15.42
N THR A 142 -1.36 4.61 -15.37
CA THR A 142 -0.01 5.10 -15.70
C THR A 142 0.90 5.21 -14.49
N LYS A 143 0.34 5.29 -13.27
CA LYS A 143 1.02 5.59 -12.00
C LYS A 143 1.69 6.97 -11.96
N GLU A 144 1.34 7.85 -12.88
CA GLU A 144 1.80 9.24 -12.87
C GLU A 144 1.18 10.00 -11.70
N VAL A 145 1.99 10.81 -11.03
CA VAL A 145 1.52 11.68 -9.94
C VAL A 145 0.77 12.86 -10.55
N VAL A 146 -0.52 12.98 -10.25
CA VAL A 146 -1.38 14.08 -10.69
C VAL A 146 -1.50 15.20 -9.64
N TYR A 147 -1.25 14.87 -8.38
CA TYR A 147 -1.28 15.81 -7.27
C TYR A 147 -0.42 15.32 -6.10
N GLU A 148 0.34 16.21 -5.47
CA GLU A 148 1.14 15.90 -4.29
C GLU A 148 1.13 17.06 -3.30
N VAL A 149 0.91 16.75 -2.01
CA VAL A 149 1.03 17.69 -0.89
C VAL A 149 1.95 17.13 0.17
N HIS A 150 2.84 17.96 0.68
CA HIS A 150 3.67 17.68 1.84
C HIS A 150 3.07 18.36 3.08
N ILE A 151 2.79 17.57 4.11
CA ILE A 151 2.24 18.05 5.36
C ILE A 151 3.30 17.86 6.45
N SER A 152 3.73 18.97 7.06
CA SER A 152 4.75 18.95 8.09
C SER A 152 4.43 19.94 9.21
N ARG A 153 5.00 19.68 10.37
CA ARG A 153 5.03 20.58 11.52
C ARG A 153 6.44 20.61 12.11
N PRO A 154 6.84 21.68 12.81
CA PRO A 154 8.15 21.74 13.45
C PRO A 154 8.42 20.60 14.44
N ASP A 155 7.39 20.14 15.17
CA ASP A 155 7.54 19.14 16.22
C ASP A 155 7.44 17.70 15.68
N TYR A 156 6.26 17.26 15.40
CA TYR A 156 5.97 15.93 14.86
C TYR A 156 4.55 15.90 14.33
N LEU A 157 4.35 15.34 13.16
CA LEU A 157 3.02 15.20 12.59
C LEU A 157 2.74 13.74 12.23
N VAL A 158 1.59 13.29 12.66
CA VAL A 158 0.98 12.04 12.19
C VAL A 158 -0.46 12.31 11.79
N PHE A 159 -0.93 11.61 10.78
CA PHE A 159 -2.35 11.53 10.48
C PHE A 159 -2.74 10.09 10.13
N HIS A 160 -3.96 9.74 10.51
CA HIS A 160 -4.47 8.39 10.33
C HIS A 160 -5.02 8.18 8.93
N ARG A 161 -5.68 9.21 8.37
CA ARG A 161 -6.43 9.08 7.12
C ARG A 161 -6.46 10.38 6.35
N VAL A 162 -6.43 10.26 5.04
CA VAL A 162 -6.79 11.31 4.08
C VAL A 162 -7.92 10.79 3.20
N GLU A 163 -8.85 11.67 2.87
CA GLU A 163 -9.95 11.38 1.98
C GLU A 163 -10.21 12.57 1.07
N ARG A 164 -10.50 12.30 -0.18
CA ARG A 164 -11.08 13.28 -1.09
C ARG A 164 -12.59 13.10 -1.07
N ILE A 165 -13.27 14.15 -0.66
CA ILE A 165 -14.74 14.16 -0.56
C ILE A 165 -15.32 15.21 -1.50
N SER A 166 -16.56 15.01 -1.96
CA SER A 166 -17.30 16.05 -2.66
C SER A 166 -17.67 17.14 -1.68
N LEU A 167 -17.52 18.42 -2.09
CA LEU A 167 -17.96 19.57 -1.32
C LEU A 167 -19.49 19.76 -1.35
N TYR A 168 -20.13 19.14 -2.32
CA TYR A 168 -21.56 19.19 -2.51
C TYR A 168 -22.14 17.77 -2.48
N PRO A 169 -23.30 17.56 -1.83
CA PRO A 169 -23.96 16.26 -1.89
C PRO A 169 -24.27 15.92 -3.35
N GLU A 170 -24.00 14.68 -3.71
CA GLU A 170 -24.48 14.15 -5.00
C GLU A 170 -26.00 14.06 -4.96
N ASN A 171 -26.68 14.68 -5.94
CA ASN A 171 -28.14 14.66 -6.07
C ASN A 171 -28.61 13.29 -6.55
#